data_cb2b9b7088974e69e541fddab24b03ed
#
_entry.id   cb2b9b7088974e69e541fddab24b03ed
#
_cell.length_a   1.000
_cell.length_b   1.000
_cell.length_c   1.000
_cell.angle_alpha   90.00
_cell.angle_beta   90.00
_cell.angle_gamma   90.00
#
_symmetry.space_group_name_H-M   'P 1'
#
loop_
_entity.id
_entity.type
_entity.pdbx_description
1 polymer ?
#
loop_
_entity_poly.entity_id
_entity_poly.type
_entity_poly.pdbx_seq_one_letter_code
_entity_poly.pdbx_strand_id
1 'polypeptide(L)'
;MLTLAVRVLCYLYRTRHLGLRFEPDQSDVSGMSDSDWAVRHSTTGYVFRLNSAAISWGSKKQASVALSSCEAELMAASVAAQEAVFLGEFLNELDMRDDAPVELAVDNTGARDLAYNPEHHSKSKHIERRHFFVREMVENMRLRVPYVNTVDNLADFFTKPLPARVFIQMRDTIMNVPPELSPPTSDRVHGGVLNSEVMAPAVRGG
;
A
#
# COMPACT_ATOMS: atom_id res chain seq x y z
N MET A 1 -19.05 -13.93 -12.77
CA MET A 1 -18.56 -12.56 -13.07
C MET A 1 -19.54 -11.49 -12.69
N LEU A 2 -20.81 -11.55 -13.07
CA LEU A 2 -21.83 -10.53 -12.73
C LEU A 2 -21.93 -10.26 -11.21
N THR A 3 -21.91 -11.30 -10.39
CA THR A 3 -22.00 -11.20 -8.92
C THR A 3 -20.84 -10.40 -8.31
N LEU A 4 -19.61 -10.53 -8.85
CA LEU A 4 -18.44 -9.75 -8.38
C LEU A 4 -18.57 -8.27 -8.76
N ALA A 5 -19.01 -7.99 -9.99
CA ALA A 5 -19.24 -6.60 -10.43
C ALA A 5 -20.31 -5.90 -9.56
N VAL A 6 -21.40 -6.60 -9.27
CA VAL A 6 -22.47 -6.08 -8.38
C VAL A 6 -21.91 -5.80 -6.97
N ARG A 7 -21.08 -6.68 -6.42
CA ARG A 7 -20.43 -6.44 -5.12
C ARG A 7 -19.58 -5.17 -5.11
N VAL A 8 -18.79 -4.94 -6.16
CA VAL A 8 -17.99 -3.71 -6.29
C VAL A 8 -18.89 -2.48 -6.34
N LEU A 9 -19.95 -2.50 -7.14
CA LEU A 9 -20.90 -1.38 -7.22
C LEU A 9 -21.60 -1.11 -5.88
N CYS A 10 -22.02 -2.18 -5.19
CA CYS A 10 -22.62 -2.04 -3.85
C CYS A 10 -21.63 -1.47 -2.84
N TYR A 11 -20.36 -1.88 -2.89
CA TYR A 11 -19.31 -1.33 -2.04
C TYR A 11 -19.12 0.17 -2.32
N LEU A 12 -18.92 0.55 -3.58
CA LEU A 12 -18.74 1.95 -3.98
C LEU A 12 -19.93 2.82 -3.58
N TYR A 13 -21.17 2.33 -3.79
CA TYR A 13 -22.37 3.06 -3.39
C TYR A 13 -22.45 3.27 -1.88
N ARG A 14 -22.12 2.23 -1.08
CA ARG A 14 -22.16 2.31 0.39
C ARG A 14 -21.04 3.17 0.97
N THR A 15 -19.90 3.27 0.30
CA THR A 15 -18.72 4.02 0.75
C THR A 15 -18.54 5.36 0.03
N ARG A 16 -19.52 5.81 -0.77
CA ARG A 16 -19.44 7.05 -1.56
C ARG A 16 -19.24 8.32 -0.73
N HIS A 17 -19.49 8.25 0.58
CA HIS A 17 -19.28 9.34 1.53
C HIS A 17 -17.86 9.35 2.10
N LEU A 18 -17.08 8.29 1.90
CA LEU A 18 -15.68 8.24 2.31
C LEU A 18 -14.81 8.96 1.29
N GLY A 19 -13.80 9.65 1.78
CA GLY A 19 -12.78 10.32 0.98
C GLY A 19 -11.44 10.30 1.68
N LEU A 20 -10.38 10.66 0.98
CA LEU A 20 -9.07 10.91 1.55
C LEU A 20 -9.16 12.18 2.42
N ARG A 21 -8.75 12.08 3.68
CA ARG A 21 -8.78 13.18 4.63
C ARG A 21 -7.36 13.55 5.02
N PHE A 22 -6.90 14.69 4.57
CA PHE A 22 -5.60 15.23 4.92
C PHE A 22 -5.72 16.09 6.17
N GLU A 23 -4.86 15.84 7.14
CA GLU A 23 -4.75 16.62 8.38
C GLU A 23 -3.39 17.32 8.41
N PRO A 24 -3.30 18.56 8.88
CA PRO A 24 -2.03 19.27 8.98
C PRO A 24 -1.23 18.67 10.15
N ASP A 25 -0.66 17.51 9.94
CA ASP A 25 0.28 16.87 10.83
C ASP A 25 1.67 17.13 10.32
N GLN A 26 2.58 17.57 10.57
CA GLN A 26 3.94 17.79 10.02
C GLN A 26 4.66 16.47 9.67
N SER A 27 3.92 15.42 9.35
CA SER A 27 4.52 14.16 8.91
C SER A 27 5.06 14.29 7.49
N ASP A 28 6.30 13.86 7.30
CA ASP A 28 6.91 13.76 5.98
C ASP A 28 6.28 12.63 5.16
N VAL A 29 6.51 12.65 3.85
CA VAL A 29 6.08 11.56 2.97
C VAL A 29 6.75 10.25 3.36
N SER A 30 5.95 9.22 3.55
CA SER A 30 6.42 7.86 3.86
C SER A 30 5.61 6.83 3.09
N GLY A 31 6.25 5.73 2.73
CA GLY A 31 5.65 4.66 1.94
C GLY A 31 5.86 3.28 2.53
N MET A 32 5.08 2.35 2.01
CA MET A 32 5.20 0.91 2.27
C MET A 32 5.10 0.16 0.96
N SER A 33 5.82 -0.95 0.84
CA SER A 33 5.69 -1.88 -0.30
C SER A 33 5.52 -3.31 0.18
N ASP A 34 4.85 -4.10 -0.66
CA ASP A 34 4.58 -5.53 -0.46
C ASP A 34 4.52 -6.25 -1.80
N SER A 35 4.73 -7.55 -1.78
CA SER A 35 4.45 -8.42 -2.90
C SER A 35 3.71 -9.69 -2.51
N ASP A 36 2.59 -9.98 -3.16
CA ASP A 36 1.95 -11.30 -3.08
C ASP A 36 2.66 -12.27 -4.04
N TRP A 37 3.58 -13.08 -3.46
CA TRP A 37 4.34 -14.05 -4.24
C TRP A 37 3.46 -15.17 -4.78
N ALA A 38 3.46 -15.36 -6.09
CA ALA A 38 2.64 -16.35 -6.77
C ALA A 38 3.46 -17.17 -7.79
N VAL A 39 2.98 -18.39 -8.09
CA VAL A 39 3.63 -19.36 -8.99
C VAL A 39 3.93 -18.79 -10.38
N ARG A 40 3.11 -17.87 -10.89
CA ARG A 40 3.33 -17.24 -12.21
C ARG A 40 3.84 -15.80 -12.07
N HIS A 41 2.97 -14.91 -11.70
CA HIS A 41 3.29 -13.49 -11.59
C HIS A 41 2.82 -12.97 -10.24
N SER A 42 3.74 -12.52 -9.44
CA SER A 42 3.48 -11.83 -8.18
C SER A 42 2.74 -10.51 -8.42
N THR A 43 2.11 -10.00 -7.39
CA THR A 43 1.49 -8.67 -7.43
C THR A 43 2.37 -7.73 -6.61
N THR A 44 2.85 -6.65 -7.20
CA THR A 44 3.46 -5.52 -6.49
C THR A 44 2.38 -4.60 -5.96
N GLY A 45 2.46 -4.23 -4.70
CA GLY A 45 1.65 -3.19 -4.06
C GLY A 45 2.52 -2.17 -3.38
N TYR A 46 2.10 -0.91 -3.39
CA TYR A 46 2.69 0.15 -2.60
C TYR A 46 1.67 1.22 -2.25
N VAL A 47 1.95 1.95 -1.20
CA VAL A 47 1.19 3.14 -0.79
C VAL A 47 2.13 4.16 -0.17
N PHE A 48 1.98 5.43 -0.55
CA PHE A 48 2.65 6.58 0.07
C PHE A 48 1.60 7.47 0.72
N ARG A 49 1.93 7.95 1.91
CA ARG A 49 1.09 8.82 2.72
C ARG A 49 1.81 10.13 3.03
N LEU A 50 1.04 11.19 3.11
CA LEU A 50 1.43 12.52 3.57
C LEU A 50 0.25 13.09 4.34
N ASN A 51 0.51 13.76 5.47
CA ASN A 51 -0.55 14.36 6.27
C ASN A 51 -1.68 13.35 6.59
N SER A 52 -1.29 12.17 7.06
CA SER A 52 -2.15 11.07 7.52
C SER A 52 -2.95 10.32 6.45
N ALA A 53 -2.98 10.76 5.20
CA ALA A 53 -3.73 10.10 4.12
C ALA A 53 -2.83 9.72 2.92
N ALA A 54 -3.32 8.76 2.10
CA ALA A 54 -2.60 8.34 0.91
C ALA A 54 -2.57 9.44 -0.16
N ILE A 55 -1.39 9.64 -0.75
CA ILE A 55 -1.16 10.55 -1.90
C ILE A 55 -0.79 9.80 -3.18
N SER A 56 -0.20 8.59 -3.05
CA SER A 56 0.10 7.71 -4.17
C SER A 56 -0.04 6.25 -3.77
N TRP A 57 -0.49 5.41 -4.70
CA TRP A 57 -0.61 3.96 -4.49
C TRP A 57 -0.59 3.22 -5.82
N GLY A 58 -0.24 1.93 -5.75
CA GLY A 58 -0.24 1.07 -6.92
C GLY A 58 -0.53 -0.39 -6.58
N SER A 59 -1.16 -1.08 -7.52
CA SER A 59 -1.35 -2.53 -7.52
C SER A 59 -1.13 -3.03 -8.94
N LYS A 60 -0.07 -3.80 -9.17
CA LYS A 60 0.30 -4.24 -10.51
C LYS A 60 0.92 -5.63 -10.52
N LYS A 61 0.52 -6.48 -11.46
CA LYS A 61 1.20 -7.75 -11.72
C LYS A 61 2.64 -7.51 -12.19
N GLN A 62 3.58 -8.25 -11.60
CA GLN A 62 4.99 -8.21 -12.01
C GLN A 62 5.14 -8.78 -13.42
N ALA A 63 5.96 -8.15 -14.24
CA ALA A 63 6.20 -8.57 -15.63
C ALA A 63 7.07 -9.84 -15.73
N SER A 64 7.92 -10.10 -14.74
CA SER A 64 8.77 -11.30 -14.64
C SER A 64 8.32 -12.18 -13.48
N VAL A 65 8.63 -13.47 -13.60
CA VAL A 65 8.39 -14.45 -12.53
C VAL A 65 9.50 -14.34 -11.51
N ALA A 66 9.14 -14.14 -10.25
CA ALA A 66 10.07 -14.16 -9.13
C ALA A 66 10.34 -15.60 -8.69
N LEU A 67 11.61 -15.95 -8.49
CA LEU A 67 12.02 -17.30 -8.07
C LEU A 67 11.91 -17.52 -6.56
N SER A 68 11.70 -16.44 -5.80
CA SER A 68 11.51 -16.48 -4.34
C SER A 68 10.61 -15.33 -3.88
N SER A 69 10.08 -15.42 -2.65
CA SER A 69 9.37 -14.32 -2.03
C SER A 69 10.27 -13.09 -1.88
N CYS A 70 11.52 -13.26 -1.44
CA CYS A 70 12.49 -12.17 -1.31
C CYS A 70 12.72 -11.44 -2.64
N GLU A 71 12.80 -12.17 -3.76
CA GLU A 71 12.92 -11.56 -5.08
C GLU A 71 11.67 -10.78 -5.47
N ALA A 72 10.48 -11.31 -5.19
CA ALA A 72 9.21 -10.63 -5.45
C ALA A 72 9.12 -9.33 -4.63
N GLU A 73 9.54 -9.37 -3.34
CA GLU A 73 9.60 -8.20 -2.46
C GLU A 73 10.58 -7.14 -2.96
N LEU A 74 11.78 -7.56 -3.39
CA LEU A 74 12.76 -6.65 -3.97
C LEU A 74 12.24 -5.98 -5.25
N MET A 75 11.51 -6.73 -6.08
CA MET A 75 10.86 -6.17 -7.27
C MET A 75 9.81 -5.13 -6.90
N ALA A 76 9.02 -5.39 -5.86
CA ALA A 76 8.03 -4.44 -5.34
C ALA A 76 8.71 -3.19 -4.76
N ALA A 77 9.72 -3.38 -3.91
CA ALA A 77 10.50 -2.29 -3.33
C ALA A 77 11.17 -1.42 -4.39
N SER A 78 11.68 -2.00 -5.47
CA SER A 78 12.30 -1.24 -6.58
C SER A 78 11.29 -0.36 -7.32
N VAL A 79 10.05 -0.82 -7.51
CA VAL A 79 8.98 0.00 -8.12
C VAL A 79 8.57 1.12 -7.16
N ALA A 80 8.37 0.80 -5.89
CA ALA A 80 8.01 1.77 -4.87
C ALA A 80 9.13 2.81 -4.64
N ALA A 81 10.41 2.40 -4.71
CA ALA A 81 11.54 3.32 -4.60
C ALA A 81 11.57 4.38 -5.73
N GLN A 82 11.17 4.02 -6.95
CA GLN A 82 11.05 4.99 -8.04
C GLN A 82 9.98 6.05 -7.73
N GLU A 83 8.84 5.61 -7.19
CA GLU A 83 7.77 6.52 -6.76
C GLU A 83 8.20 7.36 -5.57
N ALA A 84 8.92 6.79 -4.59
CA ALA A 84 9.47 7.51 -3.44
C ALA A 84 10.39 8.66 -3.85
N VAL A 85 11.32 8.38 -4.77
CA VAL A 85 12.25 9.39 -5.28
C VAL A 85 11.48 10.50 -6.01
N PHE A 86 10.54 10.14 -6.89
CA PHE A 86 9.71 11.10 -7.59
C PHE A 86 8.92 11.99 -6.62
N LEU A 87 8.25 11.40 -5.63
CA LEU A 87 7.48 12.16 -4.64
C LEU A 87 8.39 13.05 -3.80
N GLY A 88 9.56 12.56 -3.38
CA GLY A 88 10.54 13.34 -2.64
C GLY A 88 11.00 14.57 -3.41
N GLU A 89 11.38 14.40 -4.68
CA GLU A 89 11.80 15.50 -5.55
C GLU A 89 10.66 16.49 -5.80
N PHE A 90 9.48 15.98 -6.13
CA PHE A 90 8.30 16.80 -6.39
C PHE A 90 7.89 17.67 -5.19
N LEU A 91 7.89 17.08 -3.98
CA LEU A 91 7.54 17.82 -2.76
C LEU A 91 8.63 18.83 -2.36
N ASN A 92 9.91 18.52 -2.64
CA ASN A 92 11.01 19.47 -2.44
C ASN A 92 10.88 20.68 -3.38
N GLU A 93 10.54 20.46 -4.66
CA GLU A 93 10.31 21.55 -5.63
C GLU A 93 9.14 22.46 -5.25
N LEU A 94 8.18 21.93 -4.46
CA LEU A 94 7.06 22.70 -3.92
C LEU A 94 7.34 23.34 -2.55
N ASP A 95 8.57 23.25 -2.02
CA ASP A 95 8.93 23.69 -0.66
C ASP A 95 8.03 23.08 0.45
N MET A 96 7.53 21.83 0.21
CA MET A 96 6.63 21.14 1.13
C MET A 96 7.33 20.16 2.09
N ARG A 97 8.63 19.94 1.92
CA ARG A 97 9.45 19.09 2.78
C ARG A 97 10.93 19.50 2.72
N ASP A 98 11.67 19.05 3.73
CA ASP A 98 13.14 19.16 3.76
C ASP A 98 13.79 18.09 2.86
N ASP A 99 15.06 18.28 2.49
CA ASP A 99 15.85 17.32 1.68
C ASP A 99 16.33 16.14 2.54
N ALA A 100 15.36 15.42 3.12
CA ALA A 100 15.58 14.21 3.91
C ALA A 100 15.28 12.96 3.08
N PRO A 101 15.86 11.77 3.40
CA PRO A 101 15.51 10.52 2.72
C PRO A 101 14.03 10.18 2.91
N VAL A 102 13.34 9.80 1.83
CA VAL A 102 11.97 9.29 1.93
C VAL A 102 11.99 7.91 2.56
N GLU A 103 11.11 7.64 3.53
CA GLU A 103 10.96 6.31 4.10
C GLU A 103 10.11 5.41 3.21
N LEU A 104 10.65 4.23 2.89
CA LEU A 104 9.94 3.13 2.23
C LEU A 104 10.05 1.87 3.10
N ALA A 105 9.06 1.58 3.91
CA ALA A 105 9.06 0.41 4.78
C ALA A 105 8.74 -0.88 4.02
N VAL A 106 9.42 -1.96 4.40
CA VAL A 106 9.23 -3.31 3.86
C VAL A 106 9.09 -4.31 5.01
N ASP A 107 8.33 -5.38 4.83
CA ASP A 107 8.14 -6.41 5.84
C ASP A 107 8.98 -7.68 5.61
N ASN A 108 9.93 -7.62 4.68
CA ASN A 108 10.87 -8.69 4.40
C ASN A 108 12.30 -8.26 4.78
N THR A 109 12.85 -8.91 5.81
CA THR A 109 14.21 -8.60 6.28
C THR A 109 15.27 -8.84 5.22
N GLY A 110 15.10 -9.88 4.37
CA GLY A 110 16.01 -10.14 3.26
C GLY A 110 16.01 -9.02 2.22
N ALA A 111 14.84 -8.49 1.85
CA ALA A 111 14.71 -7.36 0.94
C ALA A 111 15.33 -6.09 1.54
N ARG A 112 15.10 -5.83 2.85
CA ARG A 112 15.72 -4.73 3.57
C ARG A 112 17.25 -4.87 3.62
N ASP A 113 17.75 -6.04 4.00
CA ASP A 113 19.20 -6.27 4.14
C ASP A 113 19.92 -6.13 2.79
N LEU A 114 19.27 -6.52 1.70
CA LEU A 114 19.77 -6.28 0.36
C LEU A 114 19.89 -4.78 0.02
N ALA A 115 19.03 -3.92 0.56
CA ALA A 115 19.13 -2.48 0.35
C ALA A 115 20.37 -1.84 0.99
N TYR A 116 20.94 -2.49 2.03
CA TYR A 116 22.07 -1.96 2.80
C TYR A 116 23.38 -2.74 2.62
N ASN A 117 23.33 -4.05 2.25
CA ASN A 117 24.50 -4.90 2.19
C ASN A 117 25.00 -5.18 0.76
N PRO A 118 26.27 -4.83 0.42
CA PRO A 118 26.81 -5.04 -0.92
C PRO A 118 27.17 -6.51 -1.25
N GLU A 119 27.24 -7.40 -0.26
CA GLU A 119 27.84 -8.76 -0.43
C GLU A 119 26.88 -9.83 -0.95
N HIS A 120 25.57 -9.55 -1.02
CA HIS A 120 24.60 -10.51 -1.56
C HIS A 120 24.52 -10.43 -3.08
N HIS A 121 25.38 -11.19 -3.75
CA HIS A 121 25.35 -11.35 -5.20
C HIS A 121 24.16 -12.23 -5.62
N SER A 122 23.15 -11.60 -6.20
CA SER A 122 22.11 -12.31 -6.93
C SER A 122 22.65 -12.89 -8.24
N LYS A 123 22.28 -14.14 -8.56
CA LYS A 123 22.74 -14.86 -9.74
C LYS A 123 22.13 -14.37 -11.07
N SER A 124 21.25 -13.37 -11.08
CA SER A 124 20.63 -12.88 -12.31
C SER A 124 20.81 -11.36 -12.49
N LYS A 125 21.25 -10.95 -13.71
CA LYS A 125 21.50 -9.55 -14.07
C LYS A 125 20.28 -8.62 -13.90
N HIS A 126 19.07 -9.14 -13.99
CA HIS A 126 17.84 -8.34 -13.85
C HIS A 126 17.52 -8.03 -12.39
N ILE A 127 17.80 -8.95 -11.49
CA ILE A 127 17.67 -8.77 -10.05
C ILE A 127 18.75 -7.78 -9.58
N GLU A 128 19.99 -7.94 -10.08
CA GLU A 128 21.09 -7.04 -9.79
C GLU A 128 20.74 -5.57 -10.06
N ARG A 129 20.16 -5.25 -11.22
CA ARG A 129 19.83 -3.84 -11.57
C ARG A 129 18.82 -3.21 -10.61
N ARG A 130 17.78 -3.95 -10.21
CA ARG A 130 16.77 -3.45 -9.27
C ARG A 130 17.34 -3.27 -7.87
N HIS A 131 18.15 -4.21 -7.46
CA HIS A 131 18.88 -4.16 -6.23
C HIS A 131 19.85 -2.96 -6.19
N PHE A 132 20.64 -2.77 -7.25
CA PHE A 132 21.55 -1.62 -7.36
C PHE A 132 20.80 -0.29 -7.31
N PHE A 133 19.63 -0.18 -7.95
CA PHE A 133 18.84 1.04 -7.90
C PHE A 133 18.41 1.39 -6.47
N VAL A 134 17.79 0.45 -5.75
CA VAL A 134 17.34 0.70 -4.36
C VAL A 134 18.53 1.07 -3.47
N ARG A 135 19.64 0.33 -3.58
CA ARG A 135 20.86 0.60 -2.82
C ARG A 135 21.46 1.95 -3.14
N GLU A 136 21.58 2.30 -4.42
CA GLU A 136 22.09 3.60 -4.87
C GLU A 136 21.27 4.75 -4.28
N MET A 137 19.93 4.61 -4.22
CA MET A 137 19.07 5.61 -3.59
C MET A 137 19.27 5.71 -2.07
N VAL A 138 19.57 4.59 -1.42
CA VAL A 138 19.93 4.58 0.01
C VAL A 138 21.31 5.21 0.24
N GLU A 139 22.31 4.84 -0.54
CA GLU A 139 23.67 5.40 -0.46
C GLU A 139 23.69 6.92 -0.72
N ASN A 140 22.86 7.38 -1.65
CA ASN A 140 22.72 8.80 -2.00
C ASN A 140 21.77 9.56 -1.03
N MET A 141 21.38 8.96 0.08
CA MET A 141 20.49 9.56 1.08
C MET A 141 19.15 10.04 0.51
N ARG A 142 18.65 9.43 -0.56
CA ARG A 142 17.35 9.73 -1.16
C ARG A 142 16.24 8.84 -0.59
N LEU A 143 16.62 7.67 -0.08
CA LEU A 143 15.72 6.65 0.42
C LEU A 143 16.23 6.06 1.73
N ARG A 144 15.31 5.74 2.65
CA ARG A 144 15.55 4.91 3.84
C ARG A 144 14.59 3.73 3.81
N VAL A 145 15.07 2.51 4.05
CA VAL A 145 14.27 1.29 3.98
C VAL A 145 14.17 0.64 5.37
N PRO A 146 13.26 1.12 6.25
CA PRO A 146 13.01 0.49 7.54
C PRO A 146 12.21 -0.81 7.39
N TYR A 147 12.31 -1.67 8.41
CA TYR A 147 11.46 -2.84 8.54
C TYR A 147 10.11 -2.46 9.17
N VAL A 148 9.04 -3.05 8.69
CA VAL A 148 7.70 -2.99 9.28
C VAL A 148 7.17 -4.41 9.52
N ASN A 149 6.38 -4.64 10.57
CA ASN A 149 5.71 -5.94 10.74
C ASN A 149 4.65 -6.11 9.65
N THR A 150 4.48 -7.34 9.16
CA THR A 150 3.48 -7.66 8.12
C THR A 150 2.06 -7.22 8.50
N VAL A 151 1.70 -7.32 9.78
CA VAL A 151 0.36 -6.89 10.25
C VAL A 151 0.12 -5.38 10.13
N ASP A 152 1.19 -4.59 10.08
CA ASP A 152 1.18 -3.13 9.99
C ASP A 152 1.49 -2.63 8.57
N ASN A 153 1.82 -3.55 7.64
CA ASN A 153 2.14 -3.20 6.26
C ASN A 153 0.87 -2.88 5.45
N LEU A 154 0.58 -1.59 5.27
CA LEU A 154 -0.59 -1.13 4.53
C LEU A 154 -0.55 -1.50 3.03
N ALA A 155 0.61 -1.86 2.48
CA ALA A 155 0.74 -2.28 1.09
C ALA A 155 0.06 -3.64 0.82
N ASP A 156 -0.18 -4.46 1.85
CA ASP A 156 -0.99 -5.68 1.79
C ASP A 156 -2.39 -5.45 1.18
N PHE A 157 -2.96 -4.26 1.41
CA PHE A 157 -4.24 -3.86 0.83
C PHE A 157 -4.24 -3.89 -0.71
N PHE A 158 -3.09 -3.74 -1.33
CA PHE A 158 -2.92 -3.63 -2.78
C PHE A 158 -2.40 -4.92 -3.44
N THR A 159 -2.05 -5.93 -2.65
CA THR A 159 -1.42 -7.17 -3.16
C THR A 159 -2.31 -8.38 -3.06
N LYS A 160 -3.12 -8.52 -2.01
CA LYS A 160 -3.86 -9.73 -1.69
C LYS A 160 -5.30 -9.48 -1.21
N PRO A 161 -6.21 -10.46 -1.40
CA PRO A 161 -7.54 -10.40 -0.79
C PRO A 161 -7.42 -10.42 0.74
N LEU A 162 -8.07 -9.48 1.41
CA LEU A 162 -8.03 -9.36 2.86
C LEU A 162 -9.38 -9.78 3.48
N PRO A 163 -9.39 -10.36 4.70
CA PRO A 163 -10.60 -10.52 5.49
C PRO A 163 -11.27 -9.17 5.70
N ALA A 164 -12.62 -9.14 5.73
CA ALA A 164 -13.40 -7.90 5.77
C ALA A 164 -12.97 -6.93 6.89
N ARG A 165 -12.66 -7.45 8.09
CA ARG A 165 -12.20 -6.65 9.21
C ARG A 165 -10.87 -5.95 8.92
N VAL A 166 -9.89 -6.71 8.44
CA VAL A 166 -8.55 -6.19 8.09
C VAL A 166 -8.66 -5.18 6.94
N PHE A 167 -9.47 -5.51 5.92
CA PHE A 167 -9.74 -4.62 4.80
C PHE A 167 -10.28 -3.26 5.26
N ILE A 168 -11.29 -3.26 6.16
CA ILE A 168 -11.88 -2.02 6.67
C ILE A 168 -10.82 -1.23 7.47
N GLN A 169 -10.08 -1.89 8.37
CA GLN A 169 -9.05 -1.23 9.17
C GLN A 169 -7.96 -0.58 8.31
N MET A 170 -7.42 -1.33 7.33
CA MET A 170 -6.39 -0.79 6.43
C MET A 170 -6.94 0.33 5.55
N ARG A 171 -8.14 0.17 4.97
CA ARG A 171 -8.80 1.23 4.22
C ARG A 171 -8.92 2.51 5.03
N ASP A 172 -9.43 2.41 6.27
CA ASP A 172 -9.68 3.55 7.12
C ASP A 172 -8.35 4.24 7.51
N THR A 173 -7.29 3.48 7.73
CA THR A 173 -5.94 4.00 7.95
C THR A 173 -5.37 4.68 6.70
N ILE A 174 -5.52 4.07 5.51
CA ILE A 174 -5.03 4.61 4.23
C ILE A 174 -5.74 5.93 3.87
N MET A 175 -7.04 5.99 4.15
CA MET A 175 -7.88 7.16 3.83
C MET A 175 -7.96 8.18 4.97
N ASN A 176 -7.42 7.87 6.15
CA ASN A 176 -7.58 8.63 7.37
C ASN A 176 -9.07 8.87 7.70
N VAL A 177 -9.85 7.80 7.72
CA VAL A 177 -11.29 7.86 8.01
C VAL A 177 -11.51 8.08 9.51
N PRO A 178 -12.26 9.10 9.92
CA PRO A 178 -12.59 9.30 11.34
C PRO A 178 -13.39 8.12 11.90
N PRO A 179 -13.20 7.75 13.17
CA PRO A 179 -13.88 6.61 13.79
C PRO A 179 -15.42 6.65 13.69
N GLU A 180 -16.00 7.85 13.66
CA GLU A 180 -17.44 8.07 13.56
C GLU A 180 -18.02 7.67 12.19
N LEU A 181 -17.17 7.66 11.15
CA LEU A 181 -17.56 7.29 9.79
C LEU A 181 -17.18 5.83 9.45
N SER A 182 -16.36 5.21 10.29
CA SER A 182 -16.02 3.80 10.14
C SER A 182 -17.16 2.92 10.66
N PRO A 183 -17.62 1.93 9.89
CA PRO A 183 -18.66 1.02 10.38
C PRO A 183 -18.14 0.27 11.62
N PRO A 184 -18.97 0.04 12.64
CA PRO A 184 -18.56 -0.71 13.82
C PRO A 184 -18.05 -2.09 13.38
N THR A 185 -16.86 -2.46 13.85
CA THR A 185 -16.27 -3.79 13.66
C THR A 185 -17.00 -4.81 14.55
N SER A 186 -18.30 -5.01 14.35
CA SER A 186 -19.01 -6.07 15.08
C SER A 186 -18.58 -7.42 14.52
N ASP A 187 -18.25 -8.36 15.40
CA ASP A 187 -17.83 -9.74 15.12
C ASP A 187 -18.91 -10.61 14.46
N ARG A 188 -19.95 -9.98 13.87
CA ARG A 188 -21.08 -10.66 13.25
C ARG A 188 -21.18 -10.38 11.75
N VAL A 189 -20.19 -10.84 10.99
CA VAL A 189 -20.45 -11.20 9.59
C VAL A 189 -20.41 -12.74 9.51
N HIS A 190 -21.38 -13.37 10.16
CA HIS A 190 -21.79 -14.72 9.78
C HIS A 190 -22.33 -14.63 8.35
N GLY A 191 -21.92 -15.59 7.50
CA GLY A 191 -22.37 -15.74 6.11
C GLY A 191 -23.91 -15.75 6.01
N GLY A 192 -24.50 -14.57 5.96
CA GLY A 192 -25.93 -14.31 5.88
C GLY A 192 -26.20 -13.47 4.64
N VAL A 193 -27.03 -14.04 3.77
CA VAL A 193 -27.80 -13.42 2.71
C VAL A 193 -28.12 -11.98 3.10
N LEU A 194 -27.81 -11.03 2.21
CA LEU A 194 -28.20 -9.62 2.32
C LEU A 194 -29.69 -9.51 2.64
N ASN A 195 -30.04 -9.20 3.88
CA ASN A 195 -31.41 -8.89 4.24
C ASN A 195 -31.84 -7.66 3.43
N SER A 196 -32.93 -7.82 2.71
CA SER A 196 -33.57 -6.84 1.83
C SER A 196 -34.17 -5.60 2.55
N GLU A 197 -34.03 -5.49 3.85
CA GLU A 197 -34.71 -4.47 4.67
C GLU A 197 -33.99 -3.12 4.85
N VAL A 198 -32.76 -2.96 4.28
CA VAL A 198 -32.02 -1.69 4.38
C VAL A 198 -32.14 -0.81 3.11
N MET A 199 -33.07 -1.10 2.23
CA MET A 199 -33.28 -0.40 0.96
C MET A 199 -34.51 0.54 0.96
N ALA A 200 -34.95 1.08 2.08
CA ALA A 200 -35.96 2.12 2.07
C ALA A 200 -35.31 3.50 2.25
N PRO A 201 -35.43 4.42 1.29
CA PRO A 201 -35.13 5.81 1.53
C PRO A 201 -36.13 6.39 2.50
N ALA A 202 -35.70 7.04 3.57
CA ALA A 202 -36.56 7.84 4.42
C ALA A 202 -37.12 9.01 3.58
N VAL A 203 -38.33 8.88 3.12
CA VAL A 203 -39.11 9.99 2.58
C VAL A 203 -39.45 10.88 3.78
N ARG A 204 -38.78 12.02 3.89
CA ARG A 204 -39.21 13.11 4.75
C ARG A 204 -40.40 13.78 4.03
N GLY A 205 -41.61 13.47 4.49
CA GLY A 205 -42.78 14.27 4.21
C GLY A 205 -42.81 15.51 5.10
N GLY A 206 -43.29 16.58 4.53
CA GLY A 206 -43.54 17.85 5.21
C GLY A 206 -43.10 19.04 4.36
#